data_1b64600499973bd2547bf3ae4cc84e82
#
_entry.id   1b64600499973bd2547bf3ae4cc84e82
#
_cell.length_a   1.000
_cell.length_b   1.000
_cell.length_c   1.000
_cell.angle_alpha   90.00
_cell.angle_beta   90.00
_cell.angle_gamma   90.00
#
_symmetry.space_group_name_H-M   'P 1'
#
loop_
_entity.id
_entity.type
_entity.pdbx_description
1 polymer ?
#
loop_
_entity_poly.entity_id
_entity_poly.type
_entity_poly.pdbx_seq_one_letter_code
_entity_poly.pdbx_strand_id
1 'polypeptide(L)'
;MVKQEPDKYSWDDFVADGATDWTGVRNFQARNNLKAMVKGDKVLFYHSNVGKEVVGIAQVSKVAFPDPTDEKWFAVELEPVKPLKKAVTLVDIKANLALAEIKLVRQSQLSVMPLTKDQFDEILSMSK
;
A
#
# COMPACT_ATOMS: atom_id res chain seq x y z
N MET A 1 -0.25 2.97 -2.70
CA MET A 1 0.45 2.36 -1.53
C MET A 1 -0.57 2.00 -0.47
N VAL A 2 -0.45 0.83 0.10
CA VAL A 2 -1.24 0.39 1.25
C VAL A 2 -0.31 0.10 2.41
N LYS A 3 -0.80 0.29 3.63
CA LYS A 3 0.00 0.11 4.86
C LYS A 3 -0.63 -0.96 5.72
N GLN A 4 0.19 -1.80 6.33
CA GLN A 4 -0.24 -2.80 7.29
C GLN A 4 0.84 -3.04 8.33
N GLU A 5 0.43 -3.31 9.56
CA GLU A 5 1.36 -3.69 10.62
C GLU A 5 1.80 -5.14 10.40
N PRO A 6 3.13 -5.43 10.33
CA PRO A 6 3.59 -6.80 10.06
C PRO A 6 3.19 -7.80 11.15
N ASP A 7 2.95 -7.35 12.38
CA ASP A 7 2.47 -8.21 13.46
C ASP A 7 1.04 -8.70 13.21
N LYS A 8 0.26 -7.94 12.43
CA LYS A 8 -1.13 -8.26 12.10
C LYS A 8 -1.24 -8.95 10.75
N TYR A 9 -0.52 -8.45 9.76
CA TYR A 9 -0.53 -9.00 8.40
C TYR A 9 0.73 -8.58 7.67
N SER A 10 1.69 -9.49 7.59
CA SER A 10 2.98 -9.24 6.95
C SER A 10 2.94 -9.48 5.45
N TRP A 11 3.98 -9.06 4.75
CA TRP A 11 4.19 -9.40 3.34
C TRP A 11 4.21 -10.94 3.14
N ASP A 12 4.84 -11.67 4.07
CA ASP A 12 4.91 -13.13 3.98
C ASP A 12 3.54 -13.77 4.12
N ASP A 13 2.69 -13.24 5.02
CA ASP A 13 1.30 -13.69 5.16
C ASP A 13 0.53 -13.45 3.85
N PHE A 14 0.73 -12.30 3.24
CA PHE A 14 0.10 -11.91 1.99
C PHE A 14 0.52 -12.86 0.85
N VAL A 15 1.81 -13.16 0.72
CA VAL A 15 2.31 -14.10 -0.29
C VAL A 15 1.71 -15.48 -0.06
N ALA A 16 1.62 -15.93 1.19
CA ALA A 16 1.05 -17.23 1.52
C ALA A 16 -0.44 -17.32 1.14
N ASP A 17 -1.18 -16.22 1.30
CA ASP A 17 -2.61 -16.17 0.94
C ASP A 17 -2.83 -16.11 -0.57
N GLY A 18 -1.88 -15.59 -1.33
CA GLY A 18 -1.96 -15.46 -2.80
C GLY A 18 -2.85 -14.31 -3.27
N ALA A 19 -3.90 -13.99 -2.55
CA ALA A 19 -4.77 -12.83 -2.77
C ALA A 19 -5.50 -12.55 -1.47
N THR A 20 -5.83 -11.28 -1.23
CA THR A 20 -6.57 -10.92 -0.02
C THR A 20 -7.51 -9.75 -0.29
N ASP A 21 -8.67 -9.78 0.36
CA ASP A 21 -9.59 -8.65 0.37
C ASP A 21 -9.07 -7.64 1.39
N TRP A 22 -8.77 -6.43 0.92
CA TRP A 22 -8.24 -5.36 1.77
C TRP A 22 -9.37 -4.68 2.51
N THR A 23 -9.81 -5.31 3.59
CA THR A 23 -10.94 -4.90 4.40
C THR A 23 -10.50 -4.05 5.60
N GLY A 24 -11.47 -3.55 6.35
CA GLY A 24 -11.19 -2.86 7.60
C GLY A 24 -10.75 -1.41 7.47
N VAL A 25 -10.76 -0.84 6.26
CA VAL A 25 -10.42 0.57 6.04
C VAL A 25 -11.57 1.42 6.57
N ARG A 26 -11.28 2.32 7.53
CA ARG A 26 -12.29 3.11 8.25
C ARG A 26 -11.99 4.61 8.23
N ASN A 27 -11.30 5.09 7.20
CA ASN A 27 -11.00 6.49 6.96
C ASN A 27 -11.60 6.87 5.61
N PHE A 28 -12.33 7.99 5.53
CA PHE A 28 -13.01 8.39 4.30
C PHE A 28 -12.06 8.66 3.14
N GLN A 29 -10.92 9.29 3.41
CA GLN A 29 -9.93 9.56 2.37
C GLN A 29 -9.32 8.24 1.84
N ALA A 30 -8.96 7.33 2.73
CA ALA A 30 -8.46 6.01 2.35
C ALA A 30 -9.50 5.22 1.55
N ARG A 31 -10.77 5.26 1.97
CA ARG A 31 -11.88 4.64 1.22
C ARG A 31 -11.96 5.18 -0.20
N ASN A 32 -11.88 6.51 -0.34
CA ASN A 32 -11.95 7.13 -1.67
C ASN A 32 -10.75 6.72 -2.53
N ASN A 33 -9.58 6.54 -1.92
CA ASN A 33 -8.39 6.05 -2.63
C ASN A 33 -8.59 4.60 -3.11
N LEU A 34 -9.21 3.74 -2.29
CA LEU A 34 -9.56 2.38 -2.73
C LEU A 34 -10.52 2.41 -3.91
N LYS A 35 -11.54 3.26 -3.85
CA LYS A 35 -12.54 3.38 -4.91
C LYS A 35 -11.95 3.88 -6.22
N ALA A 36 -10.87 4.63 -6.17
CA ALA A 36 -10.18 5.14 -7.36
C ALA A 36 -9.28 4.10 -8.05
N MET A 37 -8.98 2.99 -7.39
CA MET A 37 -8.13 1.95 -7.95
C MET A 37 -8.83 1.22 -9.09
N VAL A 38 -8.05 0.86 -10.12
CA VAL A 38 -8.54 0.04 -11.24
C VAL A 38 -7.79 -1.28 -11.28
N LYS A 39 -8.41 -2.29 -11.88
CA LYS A 39 -7.80 -3.62 -12.00
C LYS A 39 -6.46 -3.52 -12.73
N GLY A 40 -5.45 -4.16 -12.17
CA GLY A 40 -4.09 -4.13 -12.72
C GLY A 40 -3.21 -3.04 -12.17
N ASP A 41 -3.76 -2.08 -11.43
CA ASP A 41 -2.94 -1.04 -10.79
C ASP A 41 -1.90 -1.67 -9.86
N LYS A 42 -0.66 -1.18 -9.94
CA LYS A 42 0.39 -1.61 -9.02
C LYS A 42 0.29 -0.84 -7.72
N VAL A 43 0.48 -1.56 -6.63
CA VAL A 43 0.32 -1.03 -5.28
C VAL A 43 1.54 -1.40 -4.46
N LEU A 44 2.19 -0.42 -3.85
CA LEU A 44 3.30 -0.69 -2.95
C LEU A 44 2.76 -1.11 -1.58
N PHE A 45 3.36 -2.15 -1.02
CA PHE A 45 3.00 -2.71 0.29
C PHE A 45 4.01 -2.23 1.32
N TYR A 46 3.53 -1.50 2.32
CA TYR A 46 4.35 -0.87 3.36
C TYR A 46 4.08 -1.50 4.72
N HIS A 47 5.15 -1.90 5.42
CA HIS A 47 5.07 -2.33 6.81
C HIS A 47 5.10 -1.10 7.72
N SER A 48 4.00 -0.85 8.44
CA SER A 48 3.92 0.24 9.40
C SER A 48 4.29 -0.24 10.81
N ASN A 49 4.58 0.69 11.70
CA ASN A 49 4.99 0.47 13.10
C ASN A 49 6.34 -0.23 13.25
N VAL A 50 6.43 -1.50 12.83
CA VAL A 50 7.67 -2.28 12.91
C VAL A 50 8.28 -2.35 11.51
N GLY A 51 9.56 -2.01 11.40
CA GLY A 51 10.28 -1.97 10.13
C GLY A 51 10.13 -0.63 9.42
N LYS A 52 8.92 -0.11 9.26
CA LYS A 52 8.62 1.17 8.58
C LYS A 52 9.31 1.24 7.22
N GLU A 53 8.91 0.35 6.32
CA GLU A 53 9.56 0.21 5.02
C GLU A 53 8.60 -0.38 3.98
N VAL A 54 8.84 -0.01 2.72
CA VAL A 54 8.17 -0.62 1.57
C VAL A 54 8.85 -1.94 1.28
N VAL A 55 8.09 -3.03 1.24
CA VAL A 55 8.66 -4.38 1.14
C VAL A 55 8.30 -5.12 -0.14
N GLY A 56 7.25 -4.72 -0.82
CA GLY A 56 6.82 -5.45 -2.01
C GLY A 56 5.87 -4.69 -2.90
N ILE A 57 5.59 -5.29 -4.06
CA ILE A 57 4.65 -4.79 -5.05
C ILE A 57 3.47 -5.75 -5.10
N ALA A 58 2.27 -5.21 -4.94
CA ALA A 58 1.01 -5.89 -5.16
C ALA A 58 0.34 -5.32 -6.42
N GLN A 59 -0.79 -5.91 -6.81
CA GLN A 59 -1.64 -5.33 -7.84
C GLN A 59 -3.10 -5.56 -7.49
N VAL A 60 -3.96 -4.68 -8.01
CA VAL A 60 -5.40 -4.80 -7.82
C VAL A 60 -5.94 -5.91 -8.71
N SER A 61 -6.54 -6.93 -8.12
CA SER A 61 -7.16 -8.04 -8.82
C SER A 61 -8.68 -7.89 -8.92
N LYS A 62 -9.31 -7.16 -7.99
CA LYS A 62 -10.71 -6.76 -8.06
C LYS A 62 -10.87 -5.31 -7.61
N VAL A 63 -11.61 -4.53 -8.41
CA VAL A 63 -11.93 -3.13 -8.07
C VAL A 63 -12.81 -3.06 -6.82
N ALA A 64 -12.98 -1.85 -6.29
CA ALA A 64 -13.71 -1.62 -5.04
C ALA A 64 -15.10 -2.27 -5.03
N PHE A 65 -15.39 -2.97 -3.95
CA PHE A 65 -16.66 -3.58 -3.65
C PHE A 65 -17.01 -3.28 -2.18
N PRO A 66 -18.27 -3.42 -1.77
CA PRO A 66 -18.64 -3.18 -0.37
C PRO A 66 -17.85 -4.11 0.56
N ASP A 67 -17.30 -3.53 1.63
CA ASP A 67 -16.57 -4.30 2.64
C ASP A 67 -17.53 -5.31 3.28
N PRO A 68 -17.24 -6.60 3.28
CA PRO A 68 -18.14 -7.61 3.87
C PRO A 68 -18.36 -7.44 5.37
N THR A 69 -17.49 -6.69 6.06
CA THR A 69 -17.65 -6.43 7.50
C THR A 69 -18.53 -5.22 7.79
N ASP A 70 -18.64 -4.27 6.83
CA ASP A 70 -19.51 -3.09 6.94
C ASP A 70 -19.67 -2.48 5.53
N GLU A 71 -20.86 -2.64 4.94
CA GLU A 71 -21.14 -2.24 3.56
C GLU A 71 -21.05 -0.73 3.30
N LYS A 72 -20.98 0.11 4.33
CA LYS A 72 -20.72 1.55 4.16
C LYS A 72 -19.29 1.83 3.73
N TRP A 73 -18.43 0.87 3.90
CA TRP A 73 -17.01 0.96 3.57
C TRP A 73 -16.71 0.07 2.37
N PHE A 74 -15.52 0.24 1.80
CA PHE A 74 -15.13 -0.46 0.59
C PHE A 74 -13.83 -1.22 0.80
N ALA A 75 -13.68 -2.27 0.01
CA ALA A 75 -12.48 -3.08 -0.05
C ALA A 75 -12.08 -3.27 -1.50
N VAL A 76 -10.84 -3.62 -1.73
CA VAL A 76 -10.35 -4.11 -3.03
C VAL A 76 -9.71 -5.46 -2.79
N GLU A 77 -9.60 -6.30 -3.82
CA GLU A 77 -8.77 -7.48 -3.74
C GLU A 77 -7.39 -7.15 -4.30
N LEU A 78 -6.36 -7.47 -3.52
CA LEU A 78 -4.97 -7.32 -3.92
C LEU A 78 -4.31 -8.69 -4.01
N GLU A 79 -3.38 -8.83 -4.95
CA GLU A 79 -2.54 -10.01 -5.06
C GLU A 79 -1.08 -9.60 -5.07
N PRO A 80 -0.17 -10.42 -4.49
CA PRO A 80 1.25 -10.09 -4.50
C PRO A 80 1.83 -10.29 -5.90
N VAL A 81 2.72 -9.37 -6.31
CA VAL A 81 3.45 -9.47 -7.58
C VAL A 81 4.86 -9.96 -7.30
N LYS A 82 5.61 -9.20 -6.49
CA LYS A 82 6.97 -9.60 -6.11
C LYS A 82 7.45 -8.76 -4.92
N PRO A 83 8.36 -9.30 -4.09
CA PRO A 83 9.02 -8.49 -3.08
C PRO A 83 9.96 -7.48 -3.74
N LEU A 84 10.26 -6.39 -3.03
CA LEU A 84 11.33 -5.50 -3.46
C LEU A 84 12.67 -6.19 -3.23
N LYS A 85 13.61 -5.95 -4.13
CA LYS A 85 14.97 -6.48 -4.02
C LYS A 85 15.63 -6.00 -2.72
N LYS A 86 15.38 -4.75 -2.36
CA LYS A 86 15.81 -4.11 -1.13
C LYS A 86 14.63 -3.30 -0.60
N ALA A 87 14.29 -3.50 0.66
CA ALA A 87 13.23 -2.71 1.29
C ALA A 87 13.62 -1.22 1.30
N VAL A 88 12.62 -0.36 1.06
CA VAL A 88 12.83 1.09 1.06
C VAL A 88 12.28 1.66 2.36
N THR A 89 13.17 2.14 3.21
CA THR A 89 12.80 2.59 4.56
C THR A 89 12.14 3.98 4.52
N LEU A 90 11.33 4.25 5.55
CA LEU A 90 10.72 5.58 5.73
C LEU A 90 11.82 6.65 5.89
N VAL A 91 12.91 6.32 6.56
CA VAL A 91 14.05 7.24 6.74
C VAL A 91 14.61 7.68 5.39
N ASP A 92 14.83 6.71 4.50
CA ASP A 92 15.35 7.00 3.15
C ASP A 92 14.33 7.79 2.32
N ILE A 93 13.05 7.47 2.45
CA ILE A 93 11.98 8.20 1.77
C ILE A 93 11.95 9.65 2.22
N LYS A 94 12.02 9.89 3.52
CA LYS A 94 12.03 11.26 4.08
C LYS A 94 13.24 12.06 3.63
N ALA A 95 14.36 11.40 3.39
CA ALA A 95 15.59 12.05 2.92
C ALA A 95 15.57 12.34 1.41
N ASN A 96 14.61 11.81 0.67
CA ASN A 96 14.52 11.97 -0.77
C ASN A 96 13.58 13.12 -1.12
N LEU A 97 14.14 14.21 -1.69
CA LEU A 97 13.39 15.41 -2.03
C LEU A 97 12.28 15.14 -3.06
N ALA A 98 12.48 14.19 -3.96
CA ALA A 98 11.46 13.82 -4.95
C ALA A 98 10.20 13.22 -4.30
N LEU A 99 10.30 12.75 -3.06
CA LEU A 99 9.21 12.12 -2.31
C LEU A 99 8.69 12.97 -1.16
N ALA A 100 9.09 14.25 -1.08
CA ALA A 100 8.75 15.13 0.04
C ALA A 100 7.24 15.34 0.21
N GLU A 101 6.48 15.25 -0.87
CA GLU A 101 5.03 15.54 -0.87
C GLU A 101 4.13 14.29 -0.81
N ILE A 102 4.68 13.08 -0.79
CA ILE A 102 3.83 11.89 -0.72
C ILE A 102 3.07 11.83 0.61
N LYS A 103 1.89 11.23 0.57
CA LYS A 103 1.01 11.15 1.75
C LYS A 103 1.60 10.34 2.89
N LEU A 104 2.47 9.39 2.59
CA LEU A 104 3.20 8.63 3.61
C LEU A 104 3.96 9.56 4.56
N VAL A 105 4.54 10.64 4.02
CA VAL A 105 5.29 11.63 4.80
C VAL A 105 4.36 12.71 5.37
N ARG A 106 3.41 13.20 4.56
CA ARG A 106 2.54 14.33 4.92
C ARG A 106 1.33 13.94 5.77
N GLN A 107 0.83 12.72 5.61
CA GLN A 107 -0.35 12.23 6.31
C GLN A 107 -0.07 10.85 6.89
N SER A 108 0.70 10.79 7.95
CA SER A 108 1.18 9.53 8.55
C SER A 108 0.05 8.60 9.03
N GLN A 109 -1.16 9.13 9.24
CA GLN A 109 -2.31 8.34 9.69
C GLN A 109 -3.06 7.68 8.52
N LEU A 110 -2.78 8.09 7.30
CA LEU A 110 -3.48 7.56 6.13
C LEU A 110 -2.95 6.16 5.78
N SER A 111 -3.84 5.17 5.68
CA SER A 111 -3.47 3.78 5.45
C SER A 111 -3.50 3.35 3.98
N VAL A 112 -4.18 4.13 3.13
CA VAL A 112 -4.25 3.89 1.69
C VAL A 112 -4.06 5.23 1.01
N MET A 113 -3.08 5.32 0.11
CA MET A 113 -2.73 6.59 -0.52
C MET A 113 -2.35 6.42 -1.98
N PRO A 114 -2.65 7.43 -2.82
CA PRO A 114 -2.19 7.40 -4.20
C PRO A 114 -0.72 7.79 -4.28
N LEU A 115 -0.07 7.32 -5.33
CA LEU A 115 1.26 7.78 -5.74
C LEU A 115 1.18 8.18 -7.20
N THR A 116 1.92 9.22 -7.58
CA THR A 116 2.11 9.49 -9.00
C THR A 116 3.04 8.42 -9.59
N LYS A 117 3.02 8.29 -10.92
CA LYS A 117 3.94 7.37 -11.59
C LYS A 117 5.40 7.68 -11.24
N ASP A 118 5.75 8.96 -11.20
CA ASP A 118 7.12 9.38 -10.88
C ASP A 118 7.50 9.01 -9.45
N GLN A 119 6.59 9.17 -8.50
CA GLN A 119 6.82 8.79 -7.10
C GLN A 119 6.98 7.27 -6.97
N PHE A 120 6.14 6.50 -7.65
CA PHE A 120 6.22 5.05 -7.67
C PHE A 120 7.56 4.60 -8.24
N ASP A 121 7.96 5.14 -9.38
CA ASP A 121 9.22 4.79 -10.06
C ASP A 121 10.43 5.19 -9.21
N GLU A 122 10.36 6.33 -8.51
CA GLU A 122 11.43 6.77 -7.62
C GLU A 122 11.65 5.78 -6.47
N ILE A 123 10.56 5.33 -5.83
CA ILE A 123 10.67 4.34 -4.76
C ILE A 123 11.26 3.04 -5.30
N LEU A 124 10.84 2.59 -6.47
CA LEU A 124 11.40 1.38 -7.07
C LEU A 124 12.90 1.54 -7.38
N SER A 125 13.33 2.73 -7.80
CA SER A 125 14.76 2.98 -8.07
C SER A 125 15.59 2.89 -6.79
N MET A 126 15.02 3.22 -5.63
CA MET A 126 15.67 3.11 -4.33
C MET A 126 15.81 1.67 -3.85
N SER A 127 15.05 0.74 -4.44
CA SER A 127 15.01 -0.68 -4.05
C SER A 127 16.03 -1.56 -4.77
N LYS A 128 16.83 -0.97 -5.61
CA LYS A 128 17.83 -1.72 -6.41
C LYS A 128 19.05 -2.14 -5.63
#